data_1ee092a9ee4de90644bd2339691c2837
#
_entry.id   1ee092a9ee4de90644bd2339691c2837
#
_cell.length_a   1.000
_cell.length_b   1.000
_cell.length_c   1.000
_cell.angle_alpha   90.00
_cell.angle_beta   90.00
_cell.angle_gamma   90.00
#
_symmetry.space_group_name_H-M   'P 1'
#
loop_
_entity.id
_entity.type
_entity.pdbx_description
1 polymer ?
#
loop_
_entity_poly.entity_id
_entity_poly.type
_entity_poly.pdbx_seq_one_letter_code
_entity_poly.pdbx_strand_id
1 'polypeptide(L)'
;MMRRLLTYLAGVTIVMLFAGCAVPTKQVDYAAFKAIRPRSIVVLPPQNTSPDIKATYAMLSQATFPLAESGYYVLPVAVVDETFRQNGLTIPDEIHAVPVAKLHEIFGADAALYVTVTDYGSKYQILSSVTRVAANAKLVDLKNGDVLWSGTAVAATDSSSSGGGLIGMLISAAITQAMNHSMDASYAVAGSTSYRLLAAGQPGGILYGPRSPKYQSD
;
A
#
# COMPACT_ATOMS: atom_id res chain seq x y z
N MET A 1 48.41 21.25 -30.02
CA MET A 1 47.00 21.20 -30.41
C MET A 1 46.32 19.88 -30.01
N MET A 2 46.89 18.75 -30.29
CA MET A 2 46.32 17.41 -30.01
C MET A 2 45.95 17.12 -28.56
N ARG A 3 46.75 17.53 -27.56
CA ARG A 3 46.45 17.35 -26.12
C ARG A 3 45.19 18.10 -25.65
N ARG A 4 44.91 19.28 -26.18
CA ARG A 4 43.71 20.04 -25.84
C ARG A 4 42.44 19.45 -26.46
N LEU A 5 42.57 18.85 -27.65
CA LEU A 5 41.46 18.13 -28.29
C LEU A 5 41.05 16.88 -27.52
N LEU A 6 42.04 16.14 -26.99
CA LEU A 6 41.84 14.94 -26.19
C LEU A 6 41.11 15.25 -24.86
N THR A 7 41.48 16.38 -24.21
CA THR A 7 40.80 16.80 -22.95
C THR A 7 39.37 17.22 -23.17
N TYR A 8 39.06 17.91 -24.28
CA TYR A 8 37.65 18.25 -24.62
C TYR A 8 36.83 17.01 -24.98
N LEU A 9 37.43 16.03 -25.72
CA LEU A 9 36.75 14.77 -26.05
C LEU A 9 36.45 13.96 -24.79
N ALA A 10 37.41 13.85 -23.86
CA ALA A 10 37.19 13.17 -22.57
C ALA A 10 36.12 13.84 -21.71
N GLY A 11 36.06 15.18 -21.70
CA GLY A 11 35.02 15.94 -20.97
C GLY A 11 33.63 15.70 -21.52
N VAL A 12 33.45 15.67 -22.83
CA VAL A 12 32.16 15.42 -23.47
C VAL A 12 31.68 13.98 -23.24
N THR A 13 32.59 13.02 -23.22
CA THR A 13 32.24 11.59 -22.96
C THR A 13 31.78 11.38 -21.52
N ILE A 14 32.34 12.09 -20.55
CA ILE A 14 31.92 12.02 -19.13
C ILE A 14 30.52 12.62 -18.93
N VAL A 15 30.20 13.71 -19.63
CA VAL A 15 28.86 14.36 -19.51
C VAL A 15 27.76 13.47 -20.10
N MET A 16 28.04 12.70 -21.14
CA MET A 16 27.04 11.76 -21.72
C MET A 16 26.75 10.54 -20.83
N LEU A 17 27.62 10.19 -19.90
CA LEU A 17 27.39 9.07 -18.97
C LEU A 17 26.39 9.39 -17.84
N PHE A 18 26.04 10.65 -17.63
CA PHE A 18 25.03 11.08 -16.65
C PHE A 18 23.61 11.23 -17.21
N ALA A 19 23.35 10.91 -18.47
CA ALA A 19 22.01 10.78 -19.01
C ALA A 19 21.37 9.51 -18.45
N GLY A 20 21.13 9.48 -17.14
CA GLY A 20 20.42 8.41 -16.46
C GLY A 20 19.01 8.30 -17.04
N CYS A 21 18.59 7.09 -17.40
CA CYS A 21 17.22 6.79 -17.79
C CYS A 21 16.27 7.19 -16.66
N ALA A 22 15.65 8.35 -16.74
CA ALA A 22 14.50 8.69 -15.93
C ALA A 22 13.37 7.72 -16.35
N VAL A 23 13.10 6.71 -15.54
CA VAL A 23 11.90 5.87 -15.72
C VAL A 23 10.71 6.80 -15.50
N PRO A 24 9.81 7.01 -16.49
CA PRO A 24 8.66 7.85 -16.30
C PRO A 24 7.76 7.24 -15.22
N THR A 25 7.75 7.82 -14.04
CA THR A 25 6.78 7.48 -12.99
C THR A 25 5.41 7.91 -13.52
N LYS A 26 4.50 6.94 -13.67
CA LYS A 26 3.11 7.22 -14.03
C LYS A 26 2.56 8.19 -12.98
N GLN A 27 2.30 9.44 -13.38
CA GLN A 27 1.67 10.41 -12.50
C GLN A 27 0.26 9.94 -12.18
N VAL A 28 -0.05 9.85 -10.89
CA VAL A 28 -1.41 9.54 -10.42
C VAL A 28 -2.26 10.79 -10.60
N ASP A 29 -3.41 10.65 -11.24
CA ASP A 29 -4.39 11.73 -11.33
C ASP A 29 -5.18 11.80 -10.01
N TYR A 30 -5.04 12.89 -9.30
CA TYR A 30 -5.75 13.15 -8.05
C TYR A 30 -6.96 14.10 -8.21
N ALA A 31 -7.39 14.43 -9.44
CA ALA A 31 -8.48 15.39 -9.65
C ALA A 31 -9.77 14.97 -8.94
N ALA A 32 -10.20 13.71 -9.11
CA ALA A 32 -11.38 13.18 -8.43
C ALA A 32 -11.17 13.14 -6.91
N PHE A 33 -9.99 12.73 -6.44
CA PHE A 33 -9.69 12.68 -5.01
C PHE A 33 -9.77 14.08 -4.37
N LYS A 34 -9.17 15.08 -5.01
CA LYS A 34 -9.17 16.47 -4.53
C LYS A 34 -10.56 17.12 -4.58
N ALA A 35 -11.41 16.70 -5.50
CA ALA A 35 -12.80 17.17 -5.59
C ALA A 35 -13.68 16.59 -4.47
N ILE A 36 -13.55 15.28 -4.20
CA ILE A 36 -14.39 14.53 -3.24
C ILE A 36 -13.88 14.71 -1.80
N ARG A 37 -12.55 14.56 -1.59
CA ARG A 37 -11.90 14.69 -0.26
C ARG A 37 -12.57 13.86 0.81
N PRO A 38 -12.55 12.52 0.72
CA PRO A 38 -13.21 11.64 1.67
C PRO A 38 -12.66 11.86 3.09
N ARG A 39 -13.52 11.79 4.07
CA ARG A 39 -13.20 11.98 5.50
C ARG A 39 -13.17 10.66 6.26
N SER A 40 -13.98 9.71 5.79
CA SER A 40 -14.17 8.40 6.38
C SER A 40 -13.98 7.29 5.34
N ILE A 41 -13.36 6.20 5.77
CA ILE A 41 -13.04 5.05 4.92
C ILE A 41 -13.56 3.78 5.59
N VAL A 42 -14.36 3.00 4.85
CA VAL A 42 -14.64 1.61 5.17
C VAL A 42 -13.62 0.73 4.44
N VAL A 43 -12.91 -0.12 5.18
CA VAL A 43 -11.97 -1.10 4.62
C VAL A 43 -12.72 -2.41 4.45
N LEU A 44 -12.87 -2.88 3.22
CA LEU A 44 -13.51 -4.16 2.94
C LEU A 44 -12.52 -5.30 3.21
N PRO A 45 -12.99 -6.49 3.67
CA PRO A 45 -12.15 -7.68 3.76
C PRO A 45 -11.39 -7.92 2.46
N PRO A 46 -10.04 -7.98 2.48
CA PRO A 46 -9.23 -8.10 1.29
C PRO A 46 -9.50 -9.38 0.50
N GLN A 47 -9.60 -9.26 -0.82
CA GLN A 47 -9.49 -10.41 -1.71
C GLN A 47 -8.09 -11.02 -1.61
N ASN A 48 -7.99 -12.34 -1.76
CA ASN A 48 -6.73 -13.07 -1.67
C ASN A 48 -6.56 -14.02 -2.85
N THR A 49 -5.57 -13.74 -3.68
CA THR A 49 -5.16 -14.62 -4.78
C THR A 49 -3.86 -15.39 -4.46
N SER A 50 -3.32 -15.22 -3.23
CA SER A 50 -2.19 -16.02 -2.75
C SER A 50 -2.66 -17.38 -2.22
N PRO A 51 -1.77 -18.38 -2.10
CA PRO A 51 -2.14 -19.68 -1.56
C PRO A 51 -2.36 -19.70 -0.04
N ASP A 52 -1.92 -18.68 0.69
CA ASP A 52 -2.05 -18.62 2.16
C ASP A 52 -3.38 -18.00 2.57
N ILE A 53 -4.22 -18.77 3.24
CA ILE A 53 -5.56 -18.35 3.70
C ILE A 53 -5.53 -17.25 4.77
N LYS A 54 -4.39 -17.04 5.44
CA LYS A 54 -4.25 -15.99 6.47
C LYS A 54 -4.14 -14.58 5.87
N ALA A 55 -3.82 -14.46 4.58
CA ALA A 55 -3.51 -13.20 3.93
C ALA A 55 -4.62 -12.14 4.07
N THR A 56 -5.88 -12.54 3.92
CA THR A 56 -7.05 -11.64 4.05
C THR A 56 -7.06 -10.92 5.38
N TYR A 57 -7.07 -11.67 6.48
CA TYR A 57 -7.20 -11.07 7.81
C TYR A 57 -5.90 -10.44 8.31
N ALA A 58 -4.75 -10.92 7.87
CA ALA A 58 -3.47 -10.28 8.12
C ALA A 58 -3.43 -8.87 7.53
N MET A 59 -3.80 -8.71 6.27
CA MET A 59 -3.85 -7.38 5.61
C MET A 59 -4.97 -6.50 6.16
N LEU A 60 -6.15 -7.06 6.45
CA LEU A 60 -7.26 -6.32 7.03
C LEU A 60 -6.88 -5.66 8.36
N SER A 61 -6.25 -6.44 9.26
CA SER A 61 -5.84 -5.94 10.59
C SER A 61 -4.76 -4.85 10.51
N GLN A 62 -3.95 -4.84 9.47
CA GLN A 62 -2.84 -3.88 9.26
C GLN A 62 -3.27 -2.60 8.52
N ALA A 63 -4.48 -2.56 7.93
CA ALA A 63 -4.90 -1.43 7.10
C ALA A 63 -5.29 -0.19 7.91
N THR A 64 -5.80 -0.36 9.13
CA THR A 64 -6.32 0.74 9.96
C THR A 64 -5.24 1.76 10.32
N PHE A 65 -4.07 1.28 10.77
CA PHE A 65 -3.02 2.14 11.29
C PHE A 65 -2.51 3.18 10.27
N PRO A 66 -2.03 2.79 9.07
CA PRO A 66 -1.50 3.77 8.10
C PRO A 66 -2.56 4.76 7.61
N LEU A 67 -3.82 4.37 7.50
CA LEU A 67 -4.91 5.26 7.11
C LEU A 67 -5.27 6.26 8.22
N ALA A 68 -5.34 5.80 9.47
CA ALA A 68 -5.63 6.65 10.62
C ALA A 68 -4.51 7.70 10.84
N GLU A 69 -3.24 7.28 10.76
CA GLU A 69 -2.07 8.17 10.81
C GLU A 69 -2.05 9.15 9.63
N SER A 70 -2.60 8.78 8.48
CA SER A 70 -2.76 9.67 7.34
C SER A 70 -3.89 10.70 7.52
N GLY A 71 -4.67 10.61 8.61
CA GLY A 71 -5.70 11.58 8.99
C GLY A 71 -7.12 11.22 8.58
N TYR A 72 -7.40 9.93 8.31
CA TYR A 72 -8.76 9.46 8.01
C TYR A 72 -9.47 8.92 9.25
N TYR A 73 -10.80 9.00 9.26
CA TYR A 73 -11.60 8.14 10.10
C TYR A 73 -11.78 6.78 9.43
N VAL A 74 -11.20 5.76 10.03
CA VAL A 74 -11.33 4.39 9.53
C VAL A 74 -12.38 3.67 10.37
N LEU A 75 -13.40 3.10 9.71
CA LEU A 75 -14.40 2.32 10.41
C LEU A 75 -13.74 1.08 11.04
N PRO A 76 -14.16 0.66 12.26
CA PRO A 76 -13.55 -0.50 12.92
C PRO A 76 -13.68 -1.77 12.05
N VAL A 77 -12.58 -2.27 11.55
CA VAL A 77 -12.55 -3.37 10.56
C VAL A 77 -13.23 -4.64 11.06
N ALA A 78 -13.15 -4.94 12.36
CA ALA A 78 -13.83 -6.09 12.94
C ALA A 78 -15.36 -5.94 12.92
N VAL A 79 -15.88 -4.72 13.10
CA VAL A 79 -17.32 -4.45 13.03
C VAL A 79 -17.81 -4.54 11.58
N VAL A 80 -17.01 -4.03 10.65
CA VAL A 80 -17.30 -4.12 9.21
C VAL A 80 -17.38 -5.59 8.76
N ASP A 81 -16.38 -6.40 9.10
CA ASP A 81 -16.34 -7.83 8.79
C ASP A 81 -17.54 -8.57 9.39
N GLU A 82 -17.83 -8.32 10.66
CA GLU A 82 -18.95 -8.95 11.34
C GLU A 82 -20.31 -8.52 10.74
N THR A 83 -20.45 -7.27 10.31
CA THR A 83 -21.66 -6.80 9.61
C THR A 83 -21.90 -7.60 8.32
N PHE A 84 -20.86 -7.86 7.52
CA PHE A 84 -20.99 -8.69 6.34
C PHE A 84 -21.36 -10.13 6.70
N ARG A 85 -20.71 -10.73 7.69
CA ARG A 85 -20.96 -12.11 8.14
C ARG A 85 -22.40 -12.32 8.63
N GLN A 86 -22.92 -11.37 9.40
CA GLN A 86 -24.31 -11.42 9.88
C GLN A 86 -25.34 -11.29 8.75
N ASN A 87 -24.95 -10.73 7.61
CA ASN A 87 -25.75 -10.64 6.40
C ASN A 87 -25.47 -11.79 5.41
N GLY A 88 -24.75 -12.83 5.82
CA GLY A 88 -24.47 -14.03 5.01
C GLY A 88 -23.31 -13.86 4.01
N LEU A 89 -22.61 -12.71 4.01
CA LEU A 89 -21.47 -12.44 3.14
C LEU A 89 -20.18 -12.80 3.88
N THR A 90 -19.60 -13.93 3.58
CA THR A 90 -18.37 -14.45 4.22
C THR A 90 -17.18 -14.53 3.25
N ILE A 91 -17.44 -14.35 1.96
CA ILE A 91 -16.45 -14.48 0.89
C ILE A 91 -16.06 -13.07 0.40
N PRO A 92 -14.77 -12.66 0.45
CA PRO A 92 -14.34 -11.34 0.02
C PRO A 92 -14.76 -10.96 -1.40
N ASP A 93 -14.81 -11.91 -2.33
CA ASP A 93 -15.25 -11.65 -3.71
C ASP A 93 -16.71 -11.20 -3.78
N GLU A 94 -17.60 -11.82 -2.97
CA GLU A 94 -18.99 -11.40 -2.86
C GLU A 94 -19.13 -10.04 -2.19
N ILE A 95 -18.32 -9.78 -1.14
CA ILE A 95 -18.28 -8.49 -0.46
C ILE A 95 -17.85 -7.37 -1.43
N HIS A 96 -16.83 -7.63 -2.25
CA HIS A 96 -16.35 -6.66 -3.24
C HIS A 96 -17.34 -6.45 -4.40
N ALA A 97 -18.29 -7.35 -4.60
CA ALA A 97 -19.36 -7.22 -5.59
C ALA A 97 -20.58 -6.41 -5.07
N VAL A 98 -20.62 -6.08 -3.77
CA VAL A 98 -21.72 -5.26 -3.21
C VAL A 98 -21.72 -3.88 -3.87
N PRO A 99 -22.88 -3.40 -4.37
CA PRO A 99 -22.97 -2.08 -4.98
C PRO A 99 -22.53 -0.95 -4.03
N VAL A 100 -21.78 0.02 -4.53
CA VAL A 100 -21.23 1.14 -3.74
C VAL A 100 -22.32 1.90 -2.99
N ALA A 101 -23.49 2.11 -3.60
CA ALA A 101 -24.64 2.75 -2.96
C ALA A 101 -25.11 1.97 -1.73
N LYS A 102 -25.07 0.64 -1.77
CA LYS A 102 -25.45 -0.22 -0.63
C LYS A 102 -24.40 -0.18 0.47
N LEU A 103 -23.12 -0.13 0.13
CA LEU A 103 -22.04 0.09 1.09
C LEU A 103 -22.21 1.45 1.80
N HIS A 104 -22.56 2.50 1.05
CA HIS A 104 -22.85 3.82 1.63
C HIS A 104 -24.03 3.79 2.58
N GLU A 105 -25.13 3.14 2.18
CA GLU A 105 -26.35 2.99 3.01
C GLU A 105 -26.05 2.28 4.34
N ILE A 106 -25.24 1.20 4.31
CA ILE A 106 -24.96 0.37 5.48
C ILE A 106 -23.96 1.06 6.42
N PHE A 107 -22.87 1.60 5.87
CA PHE A 107 -21.72 2.06 6.67
C PHE A 107 -21.66 3.57 6.84
N GLY A 108 -22.32 4.36 6.01
CA GLY A 108 -22.29 5.82 6.06
C GLY A 108 -20.89 6.42 5.78
N ALA A 109 -19.95 5.63 5.27
CA ALA A 109 -18.61 6.08 4.94
C ALA A 109 -18.58 6.87 3.63
N ASP A 110 -17.62 7.79 3.49
CA ASP A 110 -17.46 8.57 2.25
C ASP A 110 -16.83 7.72 1.14
N ALA A 111 -15.87 6.84 1.50
CA ALA A 111 -15.17 6.00 0.54
C ALA A 111 -14.98 4.57 1.06
N ALA A 112 -14.85 3.62 0.12
CA ALA A 112 -14.46 2.24 0.40
C ALA A 112 -13.06 1.94 -0.13
N LEU A 113 -12.26 1.25 0.70
CA LEU A 113 -10.97 0.70 0.31
C LEU A 113 -11.14 -0.76 -0.07
N TYR A 114 -10.82 -1.06 -1.31
CA TYR A 114 -10.74 -2.41 -1.88
C TYR A 114 -9.29 -2.82 -1.94
N VAL A 115 -8.95 -3.96 -1.35
CA VAL A 115 -7.59 -4.51 -1.35
C VAL A 115 -7.60 -5.91 -1.95
N THR A 116 -6.60 -6.21 -2.78
CA THR A 116 -6.34 -7.56 -3.29
C THR A 116 -4.91 -7.94 -2.95
N VAL A 117 -4.75 -8.99 -2.13
CA VAL A 117 -3.46 -9.59 -1.82
C VAL A 117 -3.07 -10.52 -2.96
N THR A 118 -1.95 -10.25 -3.60
CA THR A 118 -1.47 -11.00 -4.77
C THR A 118 -0.34 -11.97 -4.44
N ASP A 119 0.41 -11.73 -3.36
CA ASP A 119 1.43 -12.63 -2.85
C ASP A 119 1.48 -12.51 -1.33
N TYR A 120 1.57 -13.64 -0.63
CA TYR A 120 1.66 -13.69 0.84
C TYR A 120 2.34 -14.99 1.25
N GLY A 121 3.37 -14.89 2.09
CA GLY A 121 4.00 -16.05 2.68
C GLY A 121 5.50 -16.12 2.42
N SER A 122 6.09 -17.23 2.89
CA SER A 122 7.52 -17.51 2.78
C SER A 122 7.78 -18.51 1.66
N LYS A 123 8.73 -18.18 0.79
CA LYS A 123 9.24 -19.10 -0.25
C LYS A 123 10.62 -19.58 0.16
N TYR A 124 10.76 -20.90 0.29
CA TYR A 124 12.03 -21.54 0.61
C TYR A 124 12.88 -21.66 -0.65
N GLN A 125 14.06 -21.10 -0.62
CA GLN A 125 15.12 -21.29 -1.62
C GLN A 125 16.20 -22.19 -1.00
N ILE A 126 17.05 -22.80 -1.84
CA ILE A 126 18.02 -23.83 -1.39
C ILE A 126 18.92 -23.35 -0.23
N LEU A 127 19.22 -22.05 -0.15
CA LEU A 127 20.12 -21.46 0.87
C LEU A 127 19.50 -20.32 1.67
N SER A 128 18.25 -19.94 1.39
CA SER A 128 17.59 -18.82 2.07
C SER A 128 16.07 -18.98 2.06
N SER A 129 15.41 -18.30 2.99
CA SER A 129 13.96 -18.14 3.00
C SER A 129 13.63 -16.67 2.79
N VAL A 130 12.79 -16.37 1.82
CA VAL A 130 12.31 -15.01 1.55
C VAL A 130 10.82 -14.97 1.86
N THR A 131 10.42 -14.13 2.80
CA THR A 131 9.01 -13.83 3.05
C THR A 131 8.62 -12.60 2.24
N ARG A 132 7.53 -12.68 1.49
CA ARG A 132 7.06 -11.62 0.62
C ARG A 132 5.56 -11.43 0.77
N VAL A 133 5.14 -10.17 0.77
CA VAL A 133 3.74 -9.77 0.68
C VAL A 133 3.60 -8.71 -0.39
N ALA A 134 2.63 -8.89 -1.29
CA ALA A 134 2.28 -7.94 -2.34
C ALA A 134 0.78 -7.71 -2.36
N ALA A 135 0.36 -6.46 -2.53
CA ALA A 135 -1.05 -6.11 -2.58
C ALA A 135 -1.29 -4.92 -3.51
N ASN A 136 -2.47 -4.92 -4.11
CA ASN A 136 -3.04 -3.80 -4.85
C ASN A 136 -4.20 -3.22 -4.05
N ALA A 137 -4.43 -1.91 -4.16
CA ALA A 137 -5.60 -1.27 -3.56
C ALA A 137 -6.21 -0.23 -4.49
N LYS A 138 -7.52 0.00 -4.33
CA LYS A 138 -8.23 1.13 -4.89
C LYS A 138 -9.14 1.75 -3.83
N LEU A 139 -9.18 3.09 -3.80
CA LEU A 139 -10.13 3.85 -3.00
C LEU A 139 -11.25 4.34 -3.91
N VAL A 140 -12.48 4.05 -3.55
CA VAL A 140 -13.67 4.33 -4.37
C VAL A 140 -14.64 5.21 -3.58
N ASP A 141 -15.11 6.30 -4.17
CA ASP A 141 -16.18 7.13 -3.62
C ASP A 141 -17.49 6.34 -3.53
N LEU A 142 -18.15 6.36 -2.38
CA LEU A 142 -19.36 5.58 -2.17
C LEU A 142 -20.65 6.30 -2.64
N LYS A 143 -20.55 7.56 -3.05
CA LYS A 143 -21.71 8.32 -3.57
C LYS A 143 -21.89 8.10 -5.06
N ASN A 144 -20.82 8.08 -5.84
CA ASN A 144 -20.88 8.02 -7.30
C ASN A 144 -20.11 6.83 -7.91
N GLY A 145 -19.28 6.13 -7.13
CA GLY A 145 -18.49 4.99 -7.59
C GLY A 145 -17.18 5.35 -8.29
N ASP A 146 -16.77 6.62 -8.27
CA ASP A 146 -15.52 7.05 -8.87
C ASP A 146 -14.31 6.46 -8.14
N VAL A 147 -13.31 6.03 -8.91
CA VAL A 147 -12.03 5.61 -8.34
C VAL A 147 -11.21 6.87 -8.02
N LEU A 148 -11.02 7.13 -6.74
CA LEU A 148 -10.27 8.28 -6.24
C LEU A 148 -8.76 8.08 -6.32
N TRP A 149 -8.31 6.84 -6.11
CA TRP A 149 -6.91 6.47 -6.08
C TRP A 149 -6.75 4.97 -6.28
N SER A 150 -5.62 4.58 -6.83
CA SER A 150 -5.18 3.17 -6.87
C SER A 150 -3.68 3.08 -6.65
N GLY A 151 -3.25 2.04 -5.95
CA GLY A 151 -1.84 1.83 -5.64
C GLY A 151 -1.48 0.36 -5.57
N THR A 152 -0.17 0.11 -5.57
CA THR A 152 0.42 -1.22 -5.44
C THR A 152 1.63 -1.12 -4.52
N ALA A 153 1.79 -2.08 -3.62
CA ALA A 153 2.98 -2.16 -2.79
C ALA A 153 3.47 -3.60 -2.62
N VAL A 154 4.76 -3.71 -2.40
CA VAL A 154 5.44 -4.97 -2.12
C VAL A 154 6.41 -4.74 -0.96
N ALA A 155 6.46 -5.68 -0.02
CA ALA A 155 7.53 -5.80 0.95
C ALA A 155 8.05 -7.24 0.98
N ALA A 156 9.33 -7.39 1.29
CA ALA A 156 9.99 -8.69 1.44
C ALA A 156 11.08 -8.62 2.53
N THR A 157 11.42 -9.77 3.09
CA THR A 157 12.50 -9.90 4.09
C THR A 157 13.87 -10.10 3.45
N ASP A 158 14.21 -9.39 2.38
CA ASP A 158 15.54 -9.49 1.81
C ASP A 158 16.56 -8.76 2.69
N SER A 159 17.55 -9.48 3.15
CA SER A 159 18.72 -8.94 3.86
C SER A 159 19.61 -8.05 2.97
N SER A 160 19.29 -7.91 1.69
CA SER A 160 20.08 -7.17 0.70
C SER A 160 19.50 -5.81 0.28
N SER A 161 18.29 -5.45 0.71
CA SER A 161 17.71 -4.15 0.33
C SER A 161 18.05 -3.04 1.34
N SER A 162 19.31 -2.59 1.33
CA SER A 162 19.76 -1.38 2.05
C SER A 162 19.34 -0.07 1.36
N GLY A 163 18.22 -0.06 0.66
CA GLY A 163 17.72 1.07 -0.14
C GLY A 163 16.60 1.90 0.47
N GLY A 164 16.31 1.74 1.74
CA GLY A 164 15.25 2.53 2.39
C GLY A 164 15.80 3.32 3.55
N GLY A 165 15.82 4.67 3.48
CA GLY A 165 16.27 5.53 4.56
C GLY A 165 15.79 5.16 5.97
N LEU A 166 15.73 6.08 6.92
CA LEU A 166 15.36 5.81 8.33
C LEU A 166 14.08 4.97 8.50
N ILE A 167 13.11 5.13 7.61
CA ILE A 167 11.85 4.35 7.63
C ILE A 167 12.11 2.87 7.27
N GLY A 168 12.95 2.59 6.27
CA GLY A 168 13.31 1.22 5.91
C GLY A 168 14.09 0.50 7.01
N MET A 169 14.92 1.23 7.76
CA MET A 169 15.67 0.69 8.89
C MET A 169 14.77 0.35 10.09
N LEU A 170 13.77 1.17 10.39
CA LEU A 170 12.77 0.89 11.44
C LEU A 170 11.90 -0.32 11.09
N ILE A 171 11.50 -0.46 9.83
CA ILE A 171 10.71 -1.59 9.33
C ILE A 171 11.53 -2.88 9.42
N SER A 172 12.80 -2.87 9.02
CA SER A 172 13.67 -4.05 9.11
C SER A 172 13.93 -4.48 10.56
N ALA A 173 14.09 -3.54 11.49
CA ALA A 173 14.25 -3.82 12.91
C ALA A 173 12.99 -4.47 13.51
N ALA A 174 11.80 -3.97 13.17
CA ALA A 174 10.53 -4.56 13.61
C ALA A 174 10.33 -5.98 13.08
N ILE A 175 10.69 -6.25 11.83
CA ILE A 175 10.62 -7.58 11.22
C ILE A 175 11.60 -8.54 11.92
N THR A 176 12.83 -8.12 12.19
CA THR A 176 13.84 -8.94 12.87
C THR A 176 13.38 -9.30 14.30
N GLN A 177 12.76 -8.35 15.01
CA GLN A 177 12.24 -8.59 16.35
C GLN A 177 11.03 -9.54 16.35
N ALA A 178 10.14 -9.44 15.36
CA ALA A 178 9.02 -10.35 15.19
C ALA A 178 9.48 -11.79 14.88
N MET A 179 10.51 -11.95 14.06
CA MET A 179 11.09 -13.27 13.74
C MET A 179 11.68 -13.96 14.96
N ASN A 180 12.23 -13.21 15.92
CA ASN A 180 12.81 -13.76 17.17
C ASN A 180 11.76 -14.22 18.18
N HIS A 181 10.49 -13.84 18.02
CA HIS A 181 9.40 -14.13 18.96
C HIS A 181 8.37 -15.15 18.44
N SER A 182 8.70 -16.00 17.49
CA SER A 182 7.78 -17.01 16.92
C SER A 182 6.52 -16.40 16.26
N MET A 183 6.51 -15.11 15.99
CA MET A 183 5.43 -14.48 15.21
C MET A 183 5.60 -14.83 13.72
N ASP A 184 4.47 -14.97 13.03
CA ASP A 184 4.46 -15.19 11.58
C ASP A 184 5.17 -14.04 10.87
N ALA A 185 6.33 -14.32 10.26
CA ALA A 185 7.13 -13.33 9.54
C ALA A 185 6.30 -12.65 8.44
N SER A 186 5.36 -13.39 7.83
CA SER A 186 4.45 -12.87 6.81
C SER A 186 3.54 -11.77 7.36
N TYR A 187 3.12 -11.86 8.63
CA TYR A 187 2.31 -10.84 9.28
C TYR A 187 3.07 -9.52 9.45
N ALA A 188 4.34 -9.57 9.87
CA ALA A 188 5.18 -8.37 9.99
C ALA A 188 5.45 -7.72 8.62
N VAL A 189 5.68 -8.55 7.58
CA VAL A 189 5.85 -8.08 6.20
C VAL A 189 4.55 -7.49 5.66
N ALA A 190 3.38 -8.06 6.03
CA ALA A 190 2.07 -7.49 5.67
C ALA A 190 1.88 -6.08 6.26
N GLY A 191 2.32 -5.85 7.50
CA GLY A 191 2.35 -4.51 8.11
C GLY A 191 3.19 -3.51 7.31
N SER A 192 4.38 -3.94 6.88
CA SER A 192 5.26 -3.13 6.03
C SER A 192 4.64 -2.83 4.66
N THR A 193 4.00 -3.83 4.05
CA THR A 193 3.29 -3.68 2.77
C THR A 193 2.11 -2.72 2.92
N SER A 194 1.31 -2.88 3.98
CA SER A 194 0.16 -2.04 4.28
C SER A 194 0.59 -0.57 4.49
N TYR A 195 1.68 -0.34 5.23
CA TYR A 195 2.22 1.00 5.42
C TYR A 195 2.67 1.64 4.12
N ARG A 196 3.43 0.91 3.28
CA ARG A 196 3.88 1.40 1.97
C ARG A 196 2.73 1.69 1.02
N LEU A 197 1.65 0.91 1.11
CA LEU A 197 0.49 1.04 0.24
C LEU A 197 -0.43 2.19 0.68
N LEU A 198 -0.68 2.33 1.98
CA LEU A 198 -1.79 3.10 2.52
C LEU A 198 -1.37 4.36 3.31
N ALA A 199 -0.08 4.54 3.61
CA ALA A 199 0.37 5.76 4.26
C ALA A 199 0.44 6.93 3.29
N ALA A 200 -0.08 8.09 3.69
CA ALA A 200 0.03 9.32 2.92
C ALA A 200 1.48 9.84 2.89
N GLY A 201 1.78 10.70 1.90
CA GLY A 201 3.11 11.29 1.72
C GLY A 201 4.11 10.40 0.98
N GLN A 202 3.67 9.25 0.45
CA GLN A 202 4.46 8.43 -0.45
C GLN A 202 4.27 8.90 -1.89
N PRO A 203 5.30 8.80 -2.77
CA PRO A 203 5.14 9.11 -4.19
C PRO A 203 4.03 8.27 -4.82
N GLY A 204 2.99 8.92 -5.36
CA GLY A 204 1.82 8.23 -5.92
C GLY A 204 0.90 7.58 -4.87
N GLY A 205 1.10 7.84 -3.58
CA GLY A 205 0.33 7.31 -2.47
C GLY A 205 -1.03 7.99 -2.29
N ILE A 206 -1.75 7.57 -1.25
CA ILE A 206 -2.99 8.23 -0.84
C ILE A 206 -2.69 9.65 -0.33
N LEU A 207 -3.58 10.61 -0.58
CA LEU A 207 -3.42 11.97 -0.06
C LEU A 207 -3.70 12.05 1.44
N TYR A 208 -3.27 13.13 2.09
CA TYR A 208 -3.56 13.32 3.52
C TYR A 208 -5.06 13.59 3.78
N GLY A 209 -5.60 12.90 4.78
CA GLY A 209 -6.98 13.06 5.23
C GLY A 209 -7.16 14.30 6.11
N PRO A 210 -8.43 14.70 6.37
CA PRO A 210 -8.76 15.98 7.00
C PRO A 210 -8.32 16.13 8.47
N ARG A 211 -7.91 15.04 9.13
CA ARG A 211 -7.37 15.09 10.50
C ARG A 211 -5.85 15.20 10.55
N SER A 212 -5.19 15.09 9.40
CA SER A 212 -3.74 15.28 9.32
C SER A 212 -3.37 16.76 9.40
N PRO A 213 -2.31 17.14 10.12
CA PRO A 213 -1.78 18.50 10.08
C PRO A 213 -1.23 18.87 8.68
N LYS A 214 -0.99 17.87 7.83
CA LYS A 214 -0.54 18.06 6.44
C LYS A 214 -1.71 18.03 5.43
N TYR A 215 -2.94 18.10 5.89
CA TYR A 215 -4.10 18.12 4.99
C TYR A 215 -4.00 19.22 3.95
N GLN A 216 -4.21 18.90 2.68
CA GLN A 216 -4.12 19.81 1.53
C GLN A 216 -2.71 20.34 1.21
N SER A 217 -1.67 19.77 1.78
CA SER A 217 -0.29 20.13 1.43
C SER A 217 0.32 19.26 0.32
N ASP A 218 -0.46 18.30 -0.21
CA ASP A 218 -0.08 17.30 -1.23
C ASP A 218 -0.90 17.42 -2.53
#